data_ef5bc68eaee92a76f3ec06b5f85a5831
#
_entry.id   ef5bc68eaee92a76f3ec06b5f85a5831
#
_cell.length_a   1.000
_cell.length_b   1.000
_cell.length_c   1.000
_cell.angle_alpha   90.00
_cell.angle_beta   90.00
_cell.angle_gamma   90.00
#
_symmetry.space_group_name_H-M   'P 1'
#
loop_
_entity.id
_entity.type
_entity.pdbx_description
1 polymer ?
#
loop_
_entity_poly.entity_id
_entity_poly.type
_entity_poly.pdbx_seq_one_letter_code
_entity_poly.pdbx_strand_id
1 'polypeptide(L)'
;MSRWSHPVASFWAGEDLSFVEQMVIRSYLDQGCDFTLYLGHPVGGIPDGTPVRDAAEIMPRPAFAGEAPTRKQLAVWSDLFRIRLLTRRRVIWADLDAYCLRPYDFPGGYVFGTSVSDNILSGILALPQDSPALRWMAEFLAHDRLEPPWASPVWIERRGQMGMLGPADLSWGDTGPKLLTHALRQSGEDRHAQPQAVFYPLMQHALGRLWTPWLADEVAPSPETLSVHIFGFTKRVLAGHWHGQPPPGSWLARMAERHGIDPTTAPATGLPLPEPSARAAT
;
A
#
# COMPACT_ATOMS: atom_id res chain seq x y z
N MET A 1 16.28 14.44 17.83
CA MET A 1 15.20 15.07 17.08
C MET A 1 14.81 14.09 15.97
N SER A 2 13.51 13.82 15.80
CA SER A 2 13.01 12.94 14.73
C SER A 2 13.41 13.51 13.36
N ARG A 3 13.94 12.65 12.47
CA ARG A 3 14.33 13.05 11.10
C ARG A 3 13.22 12.82 10.10
N TRP A 4 11.97 13.01 10.52
CA TRP A 4 10.84 12.93 9.60
C TRP A 4 10.65 14.25 8.87
N SER A 5 10.64 14.23 7.54
CA SER A 5 10.39 15.44 6.76
C SER A 5 8.93 15.88 6.81
N HIS A 6 8.00 14.93 6.96
CA HIS A 6 6.55 15.16 6.99
C HIS A 6 5.86 14.11 7.88
N PRO A 7 4.63 14.42 8.41
CA PRO A 7 3.76 13.41 9.01
C PRO A 7 3.48 12.26 8.05
N VAL A 8 3.15 11.08 8.59
CA VAL A 8 2.76 9.91 7.80
C VAL A 8 1.27 9.62 8.00
N ALA A 9 0.60 9.22 6.95
CA ALA A 9 -0.80 8.84 7.03
C ALA A 9 -1.09 7.55 6.25
N SER A 10 -2.03 6.77 6.76
CA SER A 10 -2.56 5.56 6.14
C SER A 10 -4.08 5.58 6.12
N PHE A 11 -4.66 4.69 5.33
CA PHE A 11 -6.11 4.48 5.27
C PHE A 11 -6.44 3.00 5.40
N TRP A 12 -7.54 2.72 6.10
CA TRP A 12 -8.09 1.37 6.23
C TRP A 12 -9.61 1.37 6.15
N ALA A 13 -10.15 0.42 5.39
CA ALA A 13 -11.59 0.17 5.28
C ALA A 13 -11.89 -1.33 5.12
N GLY A 14 -10.93 -2.19 5.52
CA GLY A 14 -11.08 -3.64 5.58
C GLY A 14 -11.67 -4.11 6.90
N GLU A 15 -11.53 -5.40 7.17
CA GLU A 15 -11.85 -6.02 8.46
C GLU A 15 -10.91 -5.52 9.58
N ASP A 16 -11.03 -6.08 10.78
CA ASP A 16 -10.13 -5.78 11.90
C ASP A 16 -8.66 -5.95 11.51
N LEU A 17 -7.79 -5.13 12.11
CA LEU A 17 -6.37 -5.14 11.81
C LEU A 17 -5.71 -6.44 12.28
N SER A 18 -5.07 -7.16 11.35
CA SER A 18 -4.23 -8.30 11.71
C SER A 18 -2.90 -7.85 12.33
N PHE A 19 -2.14 -8.80 12.87
CA PHE A 19 -0.82 -8.49 13.41
C PHE A 19 0.09 -7.76 12.42
N VAL A 20 -0.12 -7.95 11.10
CA VAL A 20 0.67 -7.30 10.05
C VAL A 20 0.43 -5.79 10.06
N GLU A 21 -0.82 -5.36 9.99
CA GLU A 21 -1.16 -3.93 10.03
C GLU A 21 -0.78 -3.32 11.38
N GLN A 22 -1.00 -4.06 12.47
CA GLN A 22 -0.63 -3.60 13.83
C GLN A 22 0.87 -3.33 13.94
N MET A 23 1.74 -4.27 13.50
CA MET A 23 3.18 -4.07 13.56
C MET A 23 3.67 -2.97 12.61
N VAL A 24 3.00 -2.77 11.47
CA VAL A 24 3.30 -1.67 10.55
C VAL A 24 3.01 -0.33 11.23
N ILE A 25 1.84 -0.15 11.84
CA ILE A 25 1.50 1.07 12.60
C ILE A 25 2.54 1.31 13.70
N ARG A 26 2.84 0.29 14.51
CA ARG A 26 3.83 0.39 15.58
C ARG A 26 5.21 0.78 15.06
N SER A 27 5.60 0.28 13.88
CA SER A 27 6.90 0.61 13.30
C SER A 27 7.08 2.11 13.02
N TYR A 28 6.02 2.82 12.66
CA TYR A 28 6.03 4.30 12.52
C TYR A 28 6.03 5.00 13.88
N LEU A 29 5.14 4.59 14.78
CA LEU A 29 5.01 5.21 16.10
C LEU A 29 6.30 5.07 16.93
N ASP A 30 6.93 3.91 16.92
CA ASP A 30 8.17 3.62 17.67
C ASP A 30 9.39 4.37 17.08
N GLN A 31 9.32 4.82 15.83
CA GLN A 31 10.28 5.75 15.22
C GLN A 31 9.98 7.23 15.52
N GLY A 32 8.98 7.51 16.37
CA GLY A 32 8.58 8.87 16.71
C GLY A 32 7.93 9.64 15.57
N CYS A 33 7.27 8.94 14.66
CA CYS A 33 6.53 9.54 13.55
C CYS A 33 5.21 10.15 14.04
N ASP A 34 4.87 11.33 13.55
CA ASP A 34 3.50 11.86 13.59
C ASP A 34 2.65 11.09 12.57
N PHE A 35 2.08 9.97 13.05
CA PHE A 35 1.31 9.03 12.23
C PHE A 35 -0.19 9.24 12.43
N THR A 36 -0.99 9.16 11.36
CA THR A 36 -2.45 9.20 11.41
C THR A 36 -3.05 8.05 10.61
N LEU A 37 -3.95 7.29 11.24
CA LEU A 37 -4.77 6.26 10.58
C LEU A 37 -6.15 6.83 10.25
N TYR A 38 -6.50 6.89 8.97
CA TYR A 38 -7.85 7.21 8.51
C TYR A 38 -8.66 5.92 8.34
N LEU A 39 -9.86 5.90 8.92
CA LEU A 39 -10.76 4.75 8.88
C LEU A 39 -11.99 5.02 8.02
N GLY A 40 -12.32 4.09 7.12
CA GLY A 40 -13.57 4.10 6.35
C GLY A 40 -14.80 3.65 7.18
N HIS A 41 -14.55 2.97 8.29
CA HIS A 41 -15.51 2.54 9.31
C HIS A 41 -14.75 2.09 10.58
N PRO A 42 -15.40 1.96 11.74
CA PRO A 42 -14.76 1.42 12.94
C PRO A 42 -14.24 -0.01 12.74
N VAL A 43 -13.01 -0.28 13.22
CA VAL A 43 -12.37 -1.60 13.17
C VAL A 43 -11.66 -1.89 14.50
N GLY A 44 -11.51 -3.17 14.82
CA GLY A 44 -10.72 -3.66 15.95
C GLY A 44 -9.23 -3.77 15.64
N GLY A 45 -8.42 -4.06 16.68
CA GLY A 45 -6.99 -4.33 16.55
C GLY A 45 -6.12 -3.09 16.35
N ILE A 46 -6.60 -1.89 16.64
CA ILE A 46 -5.81 -0.66 16.52
C ILE A 46 -4.83 -0.59 17.70
N PRO A 47 -3.52 -0.49 17.47
CA PRO A 47 -2.54 -0.36 18.55
C PRO A 47 -2.76 0.89 19.39
N ASP A 48 -2.57 0.77 20.70
CA ASP A 48 -2.71 1.88 21.63
C ASP A 48 -1.84 3.08 21.24
N GLY A 49 -2.41 4.29 21.40
CA GLY A 49 -1.72 5.53 21.07
C GLY A 49 -1.71 5.87 19.56
N THR A 50 -2.40 5.09 18.71
CA THR A 50 -2.55 5.42 17.28
C THR A 50 -3.56 6.56 17.10
N PRO A 51 -3.18 7.72 16.56
CA PRO A 51 -4.12 8.77 16.17
C PRO A 51 -5.04 8.28 15.03
N VAL A 52 -6.35 8.31 15.28
CA VAL A 52 -7.39 7.85 14.34
C VAL A 52 -8.26 9.02 13.90
N ARG A 53 -8.62 9.04 12.62
CA ARG A 53 -9.54 10.02 12.02
C ARG A 53 -10.55 9.32 11.10
N ASP A 54 -11.69 9.95 10.90
CA ASP A 54 -12.69 9.51 9.92
C ASP A 54 -12.19 9.82 8.50
N ALA A 55 -12.22 8.81 7.62
CA ALA A 55 -11.87 9.01 6.21
C ALA A 55 -12.80 9.99 5.49
N ALA A 56 -14.03 10.18 5.98
CA ALA A 56 -14.97 11.14 5.43
C ALA A 56 -14.46 12.60 5.48
N GLU A 57 -13.50 12.92 6.37
CA GLU A 57 -12.84 14.22 6.41
C GLU A 57 -12.05 14.52 5.12
N ILE A 58 -11.60 13.49 4.43
CA ILE A 58 -10.84 13.59 3.18
C ILE A 58 -11.75 13.33 1.98
N MET A 59 -12.51 12.25 2.01
CA MET A 59 -13.51 11.95 0.99
C MET A 59 -14.62 11.05 1.55
N PRO A 60 -15.87 11.25 1.12
CA PRO A 60 -16.94 10.33 1.48
C PRO A 60 -16.67 8.93 0.92
N ARG A 61 -17.31 7.93 1.51
CA ARG A 61 -17.29 6.56 0.99
C ARG A 61 -17.79 6.55 -0.46
N PRO A 62 -17.04 6.00 -1.43
CA PRO A 62 -17.47 5.94 -2.81
C PRO A 62 -18.68 5.02 -2.98
N ALA A 63 -19.61 5.37 -3.87
CA ALA A 63 -20.81 4.55 -4.12
C ALA A 63 -20.48 3.11 -4.56
N PHE A 64 -19.41 2.92 -5.32
CA PHE A 64 -18.96 1.58 -5.74
C PHE A 64 -18.50 0.68 -4.59
N ALA A 65 -18.17 1.25 -3.42
CA ALA A 65 -17.74 0.48 -2.26
C ALA A 65 -18.92 -0.22 -1.55
N GLY A 66 -20.17 0.15 -1.81
CA GLY A 66 -21.36 -0.52 -1.28
C GLY A 66 -21.28 -0.82 0.23
N GLU A 67 -22.07 -1.75 0.74
CA GLU A 67 -22.02 -2.18 2.16
C GLU A 67 -20.89 -3.19 2.41
N ALA A 68 -20.67 -4.13 1.48
CA ALA A 68 -19.68 -5.19 1.56
C ALA A 68 -18.72 -5.10 0.34
N PRO A 69 -17.71 -4.21 0.38
CA PRO A 69 -16.83 -4.01 -0.75
C PRO A 69 -15.94 -5.22 -0.98
N THR A 70 -15.75 -5.56 -2.25
CA THR A 70 -14.74 -6.52 -2.66
C THR A 70 -13.32 -5.98 -2.40
N ARG A 71 -12.35 -6.87 -2.33
CA ARG A 71 -10.92 -6.49 -2.20
C ARG A 71 -10.47 -5.48 -3.26
N LYS A 72 -10.95 -5.65 -4.51
CA LYS A 72 -10.65 -4.73 -5.60
C LYS A 72 -11.23 -3.34 -5.34
N GLN A 73 -12.49 -3.27 -4.87
CA GLN A 73 -13.13 -2.00 -4.55
C GLN A 73 -12.44 -1.29 -3.38
N LEU A 74 -11.98 -2.04 -2.36
CA LEU A 74 -11.18 -1.49 -1.26
C LEU A 74 -9.84 -0.92 -1.76
N ALA A 75 -9.15 -1.62 -2.66
CA ALA A 75 -7.90 -1.14 -3.24
C ALA A 75 -8.13 0.14 -4.06
N VAL A 76 -9.17 0.19 -4.89
CA VAL A 76 -9.52 1.40 -5.65
C VAL A 76 -9.89 2.55 -4.71
N TRP A 77 -10.67 2.30 -3.65
CA TRP A 77 -10.98 3.33 -2.66
C TRP A 77 -9.71 3.88 -2.00
N SER A 78 -8.78 2.99 -1.61
CA SER A 78 -7.47 3.39 -1.07
C SER A 78 -6.67 4.25 -2.07
N ASP A 79 -6.67 3.89 -3.35
CA ASP A 79 -5.98 4.67 -4.39
C ASP A 79 -6.59 6.08 -4.55
N LEU A 80 -7.92 6.19 -4.60
CA LEU A 80 -8.61 7.47 -4.68
C LEU A 80 -8.37 8.32 -3.42
N PHE A 81 -8.48 7.67 -2.24
CA PHE A 81 -8.26 8.33 -0.95
C PHE A 81 -6.85 8.90 -0.86
N ARG A 82 -5.83 8.11 -1.24
CA ARG A 82 -4.41 8.50 -1.25
C ARG A 82 -4.19 9.79 -2.03
N ILE A 83 -4.66 9.86 -3.27
CA ILE A 83 -4.49 11.04 -4.10
C ILE A 83 -5.26 12.24 -3.51
N ARG A 84 -6.50 12.03 -3.05
CA ARG A 84 -7.30 13.08 -2.42
C ARG A 84 -6.66 13.60 -1.12
N LEU A 85 -6.05 12.73 -0.33
CA LEU A 85 -5.30 13.12 0.88
C LEU A 85 -4.10 13.99 0.52
N LEU A 86 -3.28 13.55 -0.43
CA LEU A 86 -2.07 14.26 -0.85
C LEU A 86 -2.37 15.64 -1.46
N THR A 87 -3.52 15.83 -2.11
CA THR A 87 -3.92 17.18 -2.59
C THR A 87 -4.33 18.12 -1.45
N ARG A 88 -4.70 17.60 -0.27
CA ARG A 88 -5.22 18.37 0.87
C ARG A 88 -4.24 18.54 2.01
N ARG A 89 -3.25 17.66 2.12
CA ARG A 89 -2.33 17.58 3.27
C ARG A 89 -0.89 17.34 2.80
N ARG A 90 0.05 18.00 3.43
CA ARG A 90 1.49 17.69 3.26
C ARG A 90 1.83 16.52 4.19
N VAL A 91 1.66 15.31 3.70
CA VAL A 91 1.93 14.07 4.42
C VAL A 91 2.64 13.07 3.51
N ILE A 92 3.29 12.08 4.09
CA ILE A 92 3.75 10.90 3.40
C ILE A 92 2.65 9.85 3.54
N TRP A 93 2.13 9.36 2.43
CA TRP A 93 1.29 8.18 2.41
C TRP A 93 2.12 6.93 2.67
N ALA A 94 1.59 5.99 3.47
CA ALA A 94 2.15 4.66 3.63
C ALA A 94 1.02 3.62 3.64
N ASP A 95 1.14 2.58 2.80
CA ASP A 95 0.25 1.42 2.88
C ASP A 95 0.45 0.69 4.21
N LEU A 96 -0.60 0.08 4.79
CA LEU A 96 -0.52 -0.67 6.05
C LEU A 96 0.18 -2.03 5.93
N ASP A 97 0.87 -2.27 4.82
CA ASP A 97 1.80 -3.37 4.63
C ASP A 97 3.23 -2.88 4.28
N ALA A 98 3.51 -1.60 4.50
CA ALA A 98 4.83 -0.97 4.33
C ALA A 98 5.47 -0.72 5.71
N TYR A 99 6.23 -1.69 6.22
CA TYR A 99 6.91 -1.64 7.52
C TYR A 99 8.05 -0.62 7.51
N CYS A 100 8.06 0.30 8.47
CA CYS A 100 9.08 1.33 8.61
C CYS A 100 10.30 0.83 9.38
N LEU A 101 11.48 0.90 8.75
CA LEU A 101 12.76 0.58 9.39
C LEU A 101 13.44 1.84 9.96
N ARG A 102 13.28 2.98 9.29
CA ARG A 102 13.93 4.25 9.62
C ARG A 102 13.07 5.43 9.16
N PRO A 103 13.23 6.61 9.80
CA PRO A 103 12.55 7.83 9.39
C PRO A 103 12.80 8.21 7.93
N TYR A 104 11.81 8.81 7.29
CA TYR A 104 11.88 9.32 5.92
C TYR A 104 12.24 10.80 5.94
N ASP A 105 13.45 11.13 5.47
CA ASP A 105 13.97 12.50 5.42
C ASP A 105 14.16 12.94 3.97
N PHE A 106 13.09 13.47 3.38
CA PHE A 106 13.04 13.94 1.99
C PHE A 106 12.52 15.38 1.95
N PRO A 107 13.36 16.38 2.25
CA PRO A 107 12.93 17.78 2.37
C PRO A 107 12.33 18.36 1.09
N GLY A 108 12.67 17.80 -0.08
CA GLY A 108 12.07 18.16 -1.37
C GLY A 108 10.62 17.74 -1.55
N GLY A 109 10.08 16.93 -0.62
CA GLY A 109 8.68 16.49 -0.63
C GLY A 109 8.37 15.37 -1.62
N TYR A 110 9.32 14.87 -2.38
CA TYR A 110 9.18 13.70 -3.23
C TYR A 110 9.61 12.44 -2.49
N VAL A 111 8.66 11.56 -2.19
CA VAL A 111 8.91 10.30 -1.49
C VAL A 111 8.20 9.18 -2.23
N PHE A 112 8.90 8.46 -3.07
CA PHE A 112 8.42 7.28 -3.78
C PHE A 112 9.60 6.51 -4.38
N GLY A 113 9.37 5.25 -4.75
CA GLY A 113 10.43 4.40 -5.29
C GLY A 113 9.98 3.55 -6.46
N THR A 114 10.95 3.04 -7.20
CA THR A 114 10.73 2.14 -8.35
C THR A 114 10.59 0.68 -7.91
N SER A 115 10.01 -0.13 -8.79
CA SER A 115 10.09 -1.59 -8.78
C SER A 115 11.23 -2.08 -9.71
N VAL A 116 11.41 -3.41 -9.79
CA VAL A 116 12.38 -4.03 -10.72
C VAL A 116 12.11 -3.76 -12.21
N SER A 117 10.90 -3.35 -12.58
CA SER A 117 10.49 -3.05 -13.96
C SER A 117 10.36 -1.55 -14.23
N ASP A 118 11.03 -0.72 -13.45
CA ASP A 118 10.99 0.75 -13.52
C ASP A 118 9.60 1.37 -13.35
N ASN A 119 8.61 0.58 -12.94
CA ASN A 119 7.32 1.12 -12.52
C ASN A 119 7.45 1.73 -11.14
N ILE A 120 6.81 2.87 -10.93
CA ILE A 120 6.78 3.52 -9.63
C ILE A 120 5.64 2.92 -8.81
N LEU A 121 5.97 2.49 -7.59
CA LEU A 121 5.00 1.92 -6.67
C LEU A 121 4.41 3.00 -5.77
N SER A 122 3.15 2.83 -5.41
CA SER A 122 2.36 3.80 -4.66
C SER A 122 2.24 3.48 -3.17
N GLY A 123 2.89 2.42 -2.68
CA GLY A 123 2.80 1.99 -1.27
C GLY A 123 3.44 2.96 -0.28
N ILE A 124 4.48 3.70 -0.71
CA ILE A 124 5.03 4.87 -0.03
C ILE A 124 5.00 6.00 -1.04
N LEU A 125 4.34 7.12 -0.69
CA LEU A 125 4.14 8.21 -1.64
C LEU A 125 4.02 9.58 -0.95
N ALA A 126 4.84 10.52 -1.37
CA ALA A 126 4.55 11.95 -1.18
C ALA A 126 4.95 12.72 -2.43
N LEU A 127 4.22 13.77 -2.70
CA LEU A 127 4.47 14.73 -3.78
C LEU A 127 4.28 16.15 -3.25
N PRO A 128 5.04 17.14 -3.73
CA PRO A 128 4.78 18.54 -3.44
C PRO A 128 3.34 18.94 -3.82
N GLN A 129 2.78 19.90 -3.10
CA GLN A 129 1.39 20.34 -3.33
C GLN A 129 1.20 20.99 -4.72
N ASP A 130 2.25 21.51 -5.31
CA ASP A 130 2.29 22.10 -6.65
C ASP A 130 2.73 21.13 -7.74
N SER A 131 2.91 19.83 -7.41
CA SER A 131 3.28 18.79 -8.36
C SER A 131 2.29 18.71 -9.53
N PRO A 132 2.76 18.84 -10.79
CA PRO A 132 1.96 18.60 -11.97
C PRO A 132 1.37 17.19 -12.04
N ALA A 133 2.15 16.18 -11.64
CA ALA A 133 1.66 14.78 -11.58
C ALA A 133 0.51 14.62 -10.59
N LEU A 134 0.62 15.19 -9.38
CA LEU A 134 -0.43 15.12 -8.37
C LEU A 134 -1.72 15.79 -8.87
N ARG A 135 -1.61 16.95 -9.49
CA ARG A 135 -2.75 17.68 -10.06
C ARG A 135 -3.42 16.86 -11.15
N TRP A 136 -2.64 16.35 -12.09
CA TRP A 136 -3.17 15.55 -13.20
C TRP A 136 -3.89 14.26 -12.69
N MET A 137 -3.29 13.56 -11.73
CA MET A 137 -3.92 12.37 -11.13
C MET A 137 -5.24 12.73 -10.43
N ALA A 138 -5.28 13.84 -9.71
CA ALA A 138 -6.49 14.27 -9.02
C ALA A 138 -7.61 14.65 -10.01
N GLU A 139 -7.27 15.32 -11.10
CA GLU A 139 -8.20 15.66 -12.19
C GLU A 139 -8.70 14.38 -12.88
N PHE A 140 -7.82 13.47 -13.24
CA PHE A 140 -8.19 12.20 -13.88
C PHE A 140 -9.16 11.40 -13.00
N LEU A 141 -8.86 11.25 -11.71
CA LEU A 141 -9.69 10.49 -10.77
C LEU A 141 -10.98 11.22 -10.32
N ALA A 142 -11.17 12.47 -10.72
CA ALA A 142 -12.41 13.22 -10.43
C ALA A 142 -13.56 12.86 -11.37
N HIS A 143 -13.30 12.15 -12.47
CA HIS A 143 -14.31 11.75 -13.44
C HIS A 143 -14.95 10.41 -13.08
N ASP A 144 -16.25 10.27 -13.33
CA ASP A 144 -16.97 9.01 -13.16
C ASP A 144 -16.59 7.99 -14.25
N ARG A 145 -16.15 8.47 -15.40
CA ARG A 145 -15.67 7.67 -16.54
C ARG A 145 -14.17 7.93 -16.72
N LEU A 146 -13.37 6.86 -16.55
CA LEU A 146 -11.93 6.89 -16.66
C LEU A 146 -11.47 6.18 -17.94
N GLU A 147 -10.76 6.91 -18.79
CA GLU A 147 -10.13 6.38 -20.01
C GLU A 147 -8.61 6.40 -19.84
N PRO A 148 -8.00 5.29 -19.36
CA PRO A 148 -6.58 5.28 -19.08
C PRO A 148 -5.75 5.49 -20.35
N PRO A 149 -4.85 6.50 -20.41
CA PRO A 149 -4.07 6.80 -21.62
C PRO A 149 -3.08 5.69 -22.02
N TRP A 150 -2.83 4.73 -21.13
CA TRP A 150 -2.04 3.52 -21.42
C TRP A 150 -2.89 2.35 -21.94
N ALA A 151 -4.21 2.48 -22.00
CA ALA A 151 -5.07 1.46 -22.56
C ALA A 151 -5.22 1.65 -24.10
N SER A 152 -5.44 0.55 -24.83
CA SER A 152 -5.68 0.67 -26.28
C SER A 152 -7.05 1.30 -26.57
N PRO A 153 -7.20 2.05 -27.68
CA PRO A 153 -8.48 2.62 -28.08
C PRO A 153 -9.59 1.56 -28.20
N VAL A 154 -9.27 0.39 -28.74
CA VAL A 154 -10.21 -0.74 -28.86
C VAL A 154 -10.71 -1.23 -27.50
N TRP A 155 -9.82 -1.28 -26.50
CA TRP A 155 -10.18 -1.66 -25.14
C TRP A 155 -11.12 -0.60 -24.52
N ILE A 156 -10.82 0.69 -24.68
CA ILE A 156 -11.63 1.80 -24.16
C ILE A 156 -13.01 1.78 -24.80
N GLU A 157 -13.08 1.67 -26.12
CA GLU A 157 -14.35 1.61 -26.85
C GLU A 157 -15.24 0.45 -26.36
N ARG A 158 -14.67 -0.77 -26.35
CA ARG A 158 -15.40 -1.97 -25.91
C ARG A 158 -15.92 -1.82 -24.47
N ARG A 159 -15.11 -1.34 -23.55
CA ARG A 159 -15.49 -1.14 -22.14
C ARG A 159 -16.50 -0.02 -22.00
N GLY A 160 -16.36 1.05 -22.80
CA GLY A 160 -17.30 2.16 -22.85
C GLY A 160 -18.69 1.73 -23.30
N GLN A 161 -18.80 0.89 -24.33
CA GLN A 161 -20.09 0.32 -24.79
C GLN A 161 -20.78 -0.52 -23.70
N MET A 162 -20.00 -1.13 -22.81
CA MET A 162 -20.50 -1.92 -21.66
C MET A 162 -20.79 -1.08 -20.40
N GLY A 163 -20.52 0.23 -20.43
CA GLY A 163 -20.63 1.08 -19.23
C GLY A 163 -19.58 0.75 -18.14
N MET A 164 -18.47 0.12 -18.50
CA MET A 164 -17.47 -0.44 -17.56
C MET A 164 -16.16 0.39 -17.55
N LEU A 165 -16.27 1.70 -17.44
CA LEU A 165 -15.14 2.62 -17.32
C LEU A 165 -15.16 3.43 -16.01
N GLY A 166 -15.97 3.01 -15.03
CA GLY A 166 -15.89 3.58 -13.69
C GLY A 166 -14.59 3.18 -12.96
N PRO A 167 -14.19 3.88 -11.89
CA PRO A 167 -12.96 3.59 -11.16
C PRO A 167 -12.82 2.12 -10.74
N ALA A 168 -13.90 1.50 -10.24
CA ALA A 168 -13.91 0.10 -9.80
C ALA A 168 -13.93 -0.92 -10.97
N ASP A 169 -14.20 -0.46 -12.18
CA ASP A 169 -14.24 -1.33 -13.37
C ASP A 169 -12.85 -1.52 -13.99
N LEU A 170 -11.93 -0.59 -13.80
CA LEU A 170 -10.59 -0.63 -14.35
C LEU A 170 -9.80 -1.87 -13.88
N SER A 171 -8.72 -2.20 -14.58
CA SER A 171 -7.86 -3.33 -14.19
C SER A 171 -7.12 -3.05 -12.89
N TRP A 172 -6.66 -4.10 -12.21
CA TRP A 172 -5.84 -3.95 -11.00
C TRP A 172 -4.61 -3.08 -11.27
N GLY A 173 -4.40 -2.08 -10.42
CA GLY A 173 -3.27 -1.14 -10.52
C GLY A 173 -3.46 0.02 -11.49
N ASP A 174 -4.56 0.08 -12.24
CA ASP A 174 -4.83 1.19 -13.16
C ASP A 174 -5.09 2.52 -12.40
N THR A 175 -5.67 2.47 -11.19
CA THR A 175 -5.89 3.64 -10.33
C THR A 175 -4.72 3.95 -9.39
N GLY A 176 -3.75 3.04 -9.28
CA GLY A 176 -2.59 3.12 -8.40
C GLY A 176 -1.26 3.22 -9.17
N PRO A 177 -0.42 2.18 -9.16
CA PRO A 177 0.94 2.25 -9.71
C PRO A 177 1.04 2.67 -11.18
N LYS A 178 0.11 2.25 -12.04
CA LYS A 178 0.13 2.65 -13.46
C LYS A 178 -0.21 4.12 -13.64
N LEU A 179 -1.25 4.60 -12.93
CA LEU A 179 -1.63 6.01 -12.93
C LEU A 179 -0.45 6.88 -12.47
N LEU A 180 0.16 6.52 -11.33
CA LEU A 180 1.30 7.22 -10.76
C LEU A 180 2.49 7.24 -11.71
N THR A 181 2.87 6.07 -12.24
CA THR A 181 3.99 5.95 -13.19
C THR A 181 3.78 6.82 -14.43
N HIS A 182 2.57 6.79 -14.99
CA HIS A 182 2.22 7.60 -16.15
C HIS A 182 2.32 9.10 -15.84
N ALA A 183 1.67 9.56 -14.77
CA ALA A 183 1.65 10.96 -14.39
C ALA A 183 3.06 11.53 -14.13
N LEU A 184 3.88 10.79 -13.38
CA LEU A 184 5.25 11.21 -13.07
C LEU A 184 6.13 11.27 -14.31
N ARG A 185 6.02 10.30 -15.23
CA ARG A 185 6.77 10.32 -16.49
C ARG A 185 6.34 11.46 -17.39
N GLN A 186 5.04 11.76 -17.49
CA GLN A 186 4.54 12.87 -18.30
C GLN A 186 4.99 14.23 -17.78
N SER A 187 5.14 14.40 -16.48
CA SER A 187 5.62 15.64 -15.85
C SER A 187 7.14 15.72 -15.71
N GLY A 188 7.88 14.62 -15.97
CA GLY A 188 9.31 14.53 -15.74
C GLY A 188 9.69 14.50 -14.25
N GLU A 189 8.72 14.21 -13.36
CA GLU A 189 8.95 14.11 -11.91
C GLU A 189 9.46 12.71 -11.50
N ASP A 190 9.41 11.72 -12.39
CA ASP A 190 9.94 10.37 -12.18
C ASP A 190 11.45 10.36 -11.86
N ARG A 191 12.20 11.40 -12.25
CA ARG A 191 13.61 11.60 -11.86
C ARG A 191 13.86 11.66 -10.35
N HIS A 192 12.83 11.89 -9.55
CA HIS A 192 12.91 11.91 -8.08
C HIS A 192 12.70 10.53 -7.43
N ALA A 193 12.43 9.51 -8.24
CA ALA A 193 12.21 8.16 -7.74
C ALA A 193 13.45 7.62 -7.02
N GLN A 194 13.22 7.06 -5.83
CA GLN A 194 14.27 6.37 -5.10
C GLN A 194 14.52 4.99 -5.72
N PRO A 195 15.76 4.49 -5.66
CA PRO A 195 16.05 3.11 -6.04
C PRO A 195 15.17 2.12 -5.29
N GLN A 196 14.85 0.99 -5.94
CA GLN A 196 13.99 -0.06 -5.38
C GLN A 196 14.39 -0.46 -3.95
N ALA A 197 15.68 -0.61 -3.68
CA ALA A 197 16.21 -1.04 -2.38
C ALA A 197 15.80 -0.14 -1.21
N VAL A 198 15.42 1.13 -1.47
CA VAL A 198 15.07 2.08 -0.41
C VAL A 198 13.73 1.75 0.23
N PHE A 199 12.70 1.44 -0.57
CA PHE A 199 11.35 1.18 -0.03
C PHE A 199 10.84 -0.24 -0.31
N TYR A 200 11.40 -0.92 -1.32
CA TYR A 200 10.91 -2.22 -1.82
C TYR A 200 12.07 -3.23 -1.98
N PRO A 201 12.84 -3.52 -0.91
CA PRO A 201 14.01 -4.40 -1.00
C PRO A 201 13.64 -5.81 -1.47
N LEU A 202 12.41 -6.22 -1.18
CA LEU A 202 11.85 -7.51 -1.57
C LEU A 202 10.77 -7.32 -2.63
N MET A 203 10.93 -7.98 -3.75
CA MET A 203 9.88 -8.12 -4.77
C MET A 203 9.33 -9.54 -4.78
N GLN A 204 8.30 -9.80 -5.58
CA GLN A 204 7.51 -11.04 -5.53
C GLN A 204 8.32 -12.33 -5.37
N HIS A 205 9.43 -12.47 -6.10
CA HIS A 205 10.29 -13.68 -6.03
C HIS A 205 11.09 -13.79 -4.73
N ALA A 206 11.25 -12.72 -3.97
CA ALA A 206 12.02 -12.68 -2.72
C ALA A 206 11.16 -12.56 -1.46
N LEU A 207 9.83 -12.47 -1.59
CA LEU A 207 8.91 -12.32 -0.46
C LEU A 207 8.99 -13.51 0.53
N GLY A 208 9.44 -14.69 0.07
CA GLY A 208 9.69 -15.86 0.90
C GLY A 208 10.61 -15.59 2.10
N ARG A 209 11.52 -14.60 2.00
CA ARG A 209 12.40 -14.19 3.09
C ARG A 209 11.63 -13.66 4.32
N LEU A 210 10.42 -13.14 4.13
CA LEU A 210 9.59 -12.62 5.23
C LEU A 210 9.14 -13.70 6.20
N TRP A 211 8.88 -14.93 5.71
CA TRP A 211 8.37 -16.05 6.51
C TRP A 211 9.32 -17.24 6.61
N THR A 212 10.51 -17.17 6.00
CA THR A 212 11.51 -18.23 6.08
C THR A 212 12.54 -17.90 7.17
N PRO A 213 12.60 -18.66 8.29
CA PRO A 213 13.40 -18.29 9.46
C PRO A 213 14.89 -18.05 9.18
N TRP A 214 15.54 -18.90 8.38
CA TRP A 214 16.97 -18.81 8.08
C TRP A 214 17.32 -17.72 7.05
N LEU A 215 16.31 -17.07 6.44
CA LEU A 215 16.49 -15.93 5.52
C LEU A 215 16.08 -14.59 6.16
N ALA A 216 15.72 -14.59 7.45
CA ALA A 216 15.20 -13.39 8.11
C ALA A 216 16.18 -12.19 8.07
N ASP A 217 17.48 -12.46 8.14
CA ASP A 217 18.50 -11.41 8.12
C ASP A 217 18.76 -10.83 6.69
N GLU A 218 18.20 -11.49 5.66
CA GLU A 218 18.30 -11.06 4.27
C GLU A 218 17.14 -10.16 3.81
N VAL A 219 16.19 -9.84 4.70
CA VAL A 219 15.00 -9.03 4.36
C VAL A 219 15.37 -7.58 4.03
N ALA A 220 16.30 -7.00 4.79
CA ALA A 220 16.72 -5.61 4.60
C ALA A 220 18.24 -5.49 4.83
N PRO A 221 19.05 -6.04 3.93
CA PRO A 221 20.50 -6.12 4.11
C PRO A 221 21.21 -4.76 3.95
N SER A 222 20.58 -3.79 3.27
CA SER A 222 21.18 -2.48 3.00
C SER A 222 20.89 -1.48 4.11
N PRO A 223 21.87 -0.69 4.56
CA PRO A 223 21.65 0.44 5.45
C PRO A 223 20.79 1.56 4.83
N GLU A 224 20.64 1.58 3.51
CA GLU A 224 19.83 2.57 2.80
C GLU A 224 18.34 2.21 2.77
N THR A 225 17.98 0.97 3.13
CA THR A 225 16.59 0.53 3.16
C THR A 225 15.83 1.23 4.29
N LEU A 226 14.78 1.96 3.93
CA LEU A 226 13.94 2.71 4.87
C LEU A 226 12.64 1.99 5.20
N SER A 227 12.12 1.17 4.29
CA SER A 227 10.95 0.34 4.55
C SER A 227 11.03 -1.03 3.90
N VAL A 228 10.18 -1.95 4.39
CA VAL A 228 9.95 -3.28 3.79
C VAL A 228 8.48 -3.40 3.45
N HIS A 229 8.17 -3.51 2.17
CA HIS A 229 6.79 -3.72 1.73
C HIS A 229 6.46 -5.22 1.78
N ILE A 230 5.48 -5.58 2.61
CA ILE A 230 5.11 -6.97 2.92
C ILE A 230 4.25 -7.57 1.80
N PHE A 231 3.46 -6.75 1.13
CA PHE A 231 2.46 -7.09 0.12
C PHE A 231 1.35 -8.02 0.64
N GLY A 232 0.12 -7.75 0.23
CA GLY A 232 -1.03 -8.57 0.63
C GLY A 232 -0.97 -10.03 0.18
N PHE A 233 -0.05 -10.41 -0.71
CA PHE A 233 0.24 -11.81 -1.05
C PHE A 233 0.78 -12.58 0.16
N THR A 234 1.64 -11.97 0.96
CA THR A 234 2.21 -12.57 2.17
C THR A 234 1.13 -13.02 3.15
N LYS A 235 0.11 -12.19 3.40
CA LYS A 235 -1.03 -12.54 4.27
C LYS A 235 -1.76 -13.80 3.79
N ARG A 236 -1.94 -13.94 2.47
CA ARG A 236 -2.57 -15.14 1.88
C ARG A 236 -1.73 -16.39 2.08
N VAL A 237 -0.41 -16.27 1.94
CA VAL A 237 0.52 -17.37 2.19
C VAL A 237 0.48 -17.80 3.66
N LEU A 238 0.50 -16.84 4.59
CA LEU A 238 0.38 -17.12 6.02
C LEU A 238 -0.95 -17.80 6.36
N ALA A 239 -2.06 -17.28 5.85
CA ALA A 239 -3.40 -17.84 6.07
C ALA A 239 -3.50 -19.29 5.54
N GLY A 240 -2.93 -19.55 4.35
CA GLY A 240 -3.01 -20.85 3.71
C GLY A 240 -2.11 -21.94 4.31
N HIS A 241 -0.96 -21.55 4.86
CA HIS A 241 0.05 -22.53 5.32
C HIS A 241 0.29 -22.55 6.83
N TRP A 242 -0.02 -21.44 7.54
CA TRP A 242 0.30 -21.30 8.97
C TRP A 242 -0.85 -20.65 9.77
N HIS A 243 -2.10 -20.85 9.33
CA HIS A 243 -3.29 -20.33 10.02
C HIS A 243 -3.21 -18.82 10.30
N GLY A 244 -2.58 -18.08 9.41
CA GLY A 244 -2.39 -16.64 9.52
C GLY A 244 -1.27 -16.18 10.46
N GLN A 245 -0.50 -17.11 11.03
CA GLN A 245 0.60 -16.81 11.94
C GLN A 245 1.96 -16.85 11.21
N PRO A 246 2.94 -16.05 11.61
CA PRO A 246 4.28 -16.14 11.04
C PRO A 246 5.04 -17.32 11.63
N PRO A 247 5.82 -18.09 10.84
CA PRO A 247 6.68 -19.13 11.36
C PRO A 247 7.65 -18.60 12.43
N PRO A 248 7.86 -19.31 13.55
CA PRO A 248 8.77 -18.89 14.60
C PRO A 248 10.18 -18.60 14.07
N GLY A 249 10.79 -17.49 14.52
CA GLY A 249 12.12 -17.05 14.07
C GLY A 249 12.16 -16.41 12.69
N SER A 250 11.05 -16.37 11.94
CA SER A 250 10.96 -15.60 10.70
C SER A 250 11.06 -14.09 10.95
N TRP A 251 11.35 -13.32 9.90
CA TRP A 251 11.40 -11.86 10.02
C TRP A 251 10.08 -11.29 10.55
N LEU A 252 8.94 -11.76 10.03
CA LEU A 252 7.61 -11.31 10.49
C LEU A 252 7.39 -11.62 11.98
N ALA A 253 7.78 -12.82 12.45
CA ALA A 253 7.67 -13.18 13.87
C ALA A 253 8.54 -12.29 14.75
N ARG A 254 9.81 -12.05 14.34
CA ARG A 254 10.73 -11.16 15.06
C ARG A 254 10.21 -9.72 15.13
N MET A 255 9.58 -9.22 14.06
CA MET A 255 9.03 -7.85 14.06
C MET A 255 7.76 -7.75 14.90
N ALA A 256 6.88 -8.75 14.90
CA ALA A 256 5.73 -8.80 15.79
C ALA A 256 6.18 -8.81 17.26
N GLU A 257 7.14 -9.67 17.63
CA GLU A 257 7.74 -9.73 18.98
C GLU A 257 8.36 -8.39 19.39
N ARG A 258 9.11 -7.74 18.49
CA ARG A 258 9.74 -6.43 18.73
C ARG A 258 8.74 -5.37 19.16
N HIS A 259 7.52 -5.41 18.63
CA HIS A 259 6.45 -4.46 18.92
C HIS A 259 5.47 -4.96 19.99
N GLY A 260 5.73 -6.13 20.61
CA GLY A 260 4.86 -6.71 21.63
C GLY A 260 3.50 -7.16 21.09
N ILE A 261 3.42 -7.51 19.81
CA ILE A 261 2.20 -7.95 19.12
C ILE A 261 2.17 -9.47 19.10
N ASP A 262 1.06 -10.05 19.57
CA ASP A 262 0.81 -11.48 19.52
C ASP A 262 0.04 -11.86 18.24
N PRO A 263 0.67 -12.52 17.26
CA PRO A 263 0.00 -12.94 16.02
C PRO A 263 -1.15 -13.94 16.23
N THR A 264 -1.22 -14.61 17.39
CA THR A 264 -2.29 -15.58 17.67
C THR A 264 -3.63 -14.89 17.95
N THR A 265 -3.60 -13.67 18.47
CA THR A 265 -4.82 -12.90 18.80
C THR A 265 -5.37 -12.13 17.59
N ALA A 266 -4.53 -11.87 16.59
CA ALA A 266 -4.89 -11.15 15.37
C ALA A 266 -4.19 -11.77 14.14
N PRO A 267 -4.50 -13.02 13.77
CA PRO A 267 -3.84 -13.70 12.67
C PRO A 267 -4.08 -12.98 11.34
N ALA A 268 -3.14 -13.09 10.42
CA ALA A 268 -3.31 -12.56 9.07
C ALA A 268 -4.47 -13.29 8.36
N THR A 269 -5.46 -12.52 7.93
CA THR A 269 -6.57 -13.03 7.13
C THR A 269 -6.27 -12.85 5.65
N GLY A 270 -6.72 -13.76 4.82
CA GLY A 270 -6.59 -13.68 3.37
C GLY A 270 -7.50 -14.71 2.71
N LEU A 271 -8.00 -14.40 1.52
CA LEU A 271 -8.66 -15.42 0.71
C LEU A 271 -7.67 -16.57 0.47
N PRO A 272 -8.09 -17.83 0.61
CA PRO A 272 -7.22 -18.98 0.35
C PRO A 272 -6.58 -18.84 -1.03
N LEU A 273 -5.34 -19.33 -1.14
CA LEU A 273 -4.70 -19.47 -2.44
C LEU A 273 -5.61 -20.35 -3.32
N PRO A 274 -5.83 -19.99 -4.61
CA PRO A 274 -6.52 -20.89 -5.50
C PRO A 274 -5.78 -22.24 -5.47
N GLU A 275 -6.53 -23.33 -5.36
CA GLU A 275 -5.94 -24.67 -5.46
C GLU A 275 -5.09 -24.75 -6.74
N PRO A 276 -3.90 -25.38 -6.69
CA PRO A 276 -3.10 -25.57 -7.87
C PRO A 276 -3.98 -26.25 -8.91
N SER A 277 -4.24 -25.55 -10.01
CA SER A 277 -5.03 -26.10 -11.11
C SER A 277 -4.38 -27.43 -11.49
N ALA A 278 -5.15 -28.51 -11.55
CA ALA A 278 -4.73 -29.84 -11.95
C ALA A 278 -4.33 -29.90 -13.46
N ARG A 279 -3.60 -28.90 -13.93
CA ARG A 279 -3.03 -28.80 -15.27
C ARG A 279 -1.51 -28.79 -15.21
N ALA A 280 -0.93 -29.94 -14.89
CA ALA A 280 0.43 -30.33 -15.27
C ALA A 280 0.60 -31.84 -15.03
N ALA A 281 -0.30 -32.64 -15.60
CA ALA A 281 -0.11 -34.06 -15.73
C ALA A 281 -0.76 -34.51 -17.05
N THR A 282 -0.19 -34.09 -18.16
CA THR A 282 -0.25 -34.76 -19.46
C THR A 282 0.99 -34.38 -20.26
#